data_7c5c17a593730a8413f1bc3d4a86242a
#
_entry.id   7c5c17a593730a8413f1bc3d4a86242a
#
_cell.length_a   1.000
_cell.length_b   1.000
_cell.length_c   1.000
_cell.angle_alpha   90.00
_cell.angle_beta   90.00
_cell.angle_gamma   90.00
#
_symmetry.space_group_name_H-M   'P 1'
#
loop_
_entity.id
_entity.type
_entity.pdbx_description
1 polymer ?
#
loop_
_entity_poly.entity_id
_entity_poly.type
_entity_poly.pdbx_seq_one_letter_code
_entity_poly.pdbx_strand_id
1 'polypeptide(L)'
;MTAFPESRTAVLTGAASPRGIGRATAHYLAERGWSIGIIDLDAEAAKAVAAEIAEQHGVQAAGAGANVGDEQQVRAAFDELEPQLPQLVALVNLAGVSSPVPYLEVTPEEWNRVININLNGVHFSTRRAVESMVKNGLGRVVSLASVSAQRGGGTFSKTVYSAAKAGVIGFSRSVARELGHDGVTVNVVSPGPIDTDIMGGTLTDERKEKMAADGVLPRIGTPRDVAAAIAYLISEDAGFVTGQTLNVDGGLYMH
;
A
#
# COMPACT_ATOMS: atom_id res chain seq x y z
N MET A 1 1.63 -13.35 -22.03
CA MET A 1 1.06 -12.44 -21.00
C MET A 1 -0.09 -11.68 -21.64
N THR A 2 -1.20 -11.57 -20.95
CA THR A 2 -2.35 -10.77 -21.40
C THR A 2 -1.93 -9.31 -21.49
N ALA A 3 -2.25 -8.63 -22.60
CA ALA A 3 -1.96 -7.20 -22.77
C ALA A 3 -2.75 -6.37 -21.74
N PHE A 4 -2.19 -5.25 -21.32
CA PHE A 4 -2.89 -4.31 -20.46
C PHE A 4 -4.09 -3.71 -21.21
N PRO A 5 -5.26 -3.63 -20.59
CA PRO A 5 -6.39 -2.93 -21.18
C PRO A 5 -6.12 -1.43 -21.26
N GLU A 6 -6.66 -0.76 -22.27
CA GLU A 6 -6.53 0.68 -22.45
C GLU A 6 -7.08 1.42 -21.23
N SER A 7 -8.29 1.02 -20.77
CA SER A 7 -8.88 1.51 -19.53
C SER A 7 -8.71 0.49 -18.43
N ARG A 8 -8.06 0.87 -17.34
CA ARG A 8 -7.67 -0.02 -16.23
C ARG A 8 -7.74 0.67 -14.89
N THR A 9 -8.02 -0.10 -13.86
CA THR A 9 -8.19 0.39 -12.49
C THR A 9 -7.09 -0.09 -11.57
N ALA A 10 -6.62 0.83 -10.73
CA ALA A 10 -5.88 0.53 -9.51
C ALA A 10 -6.77 0.80 -8.28
N VAL A 11 -6.95 -0.20 -7.42
CA VAL A 11 -7.59 -0.02 -6.12
C VAL A 11 -6.51 0.17 -5.05
N LEU A 12 -6.65 1.22 -4.24
CA LEU A 12 -5.73 1.56 -3.17
C LEU A 12 -6.45 1.51 -1.82
N THR A 13 -5.90 0.81 -0.84
CA THR A 13 -6.38 0.86 0.54
C THR A 13 -5.62 1.90 1.36
N GLY A 14 -6.28 2.65 2.26
CA GLY A 14 -5.62 3.65 3.11
C GLY A 14 -5.14 4.89 2.34
N ALA A 15 -5.97 5.41 1.42
CA ALA A 15 -5.59 6.52 0.54
C ALA A 15 -6.30 7.85 0.82
N ALA A 16 -7.10 7.96 1.89
CA ALA A 16 -7.81 9.19 2.20
C ALA A 16 -6.99 10.24 2.98
N SER A 17 -5.93 9.82 3.67
CA SER A 17 -5.10 10.76 4.45
C SER A 17 -4.41 11.81 3.56
N PRO A 18 -4.55 13.13 3.87
CA PRO A 18 -4.04 14.21 3.01
C PRO A 18 -2.53 14.17 2.75
N ARG A 19 -1.75 13.75 3.72
CA ARG A 19 -0.27 13.67 3.62
C ARG A 19 0.23 12.24 3.50
N GLY A 20 -0.70 11.29 3.25
CA GLY A 20 -0.38 9.85 3.17
C GLY A 20 0.27 9.44 1.85
N ILE A 21 1.02 8.35 1.91
CA ILE A 21 1.56 7.68 0.71
C ILE A 21 0.41 7.27 -0.22
N GLY A 22 -0.73 6.84 0.34
CA GLY A 22 -1.88 6.38 -0.44
C GLY A 22 -2.45 7.47 -1.33
N ARG A 23 -2.72 8.67 -0.79
CA ARG A 23 -3.24 9.80 -1.58
C ARG A 23 -2.24 10.23 -2.66
N ALA A 24 -0.95 10.36 -2.31
CA ALA A 24 0.07 10.69 -3.28
C ALA A 24 0.19 9.63 -4.40
N THR A 25 0.03 8.34 -4.06
CA THR A 25 0.03 7.25 -5.05
C THR A 25 -1.20 7.32 -5.95
N ALA A 26 -2.39 7.59 -5.39
CA ALA A 26 -3.62 7.71 -6.17
C ALA A 26 -3.51 8.83 -7.22
N HIS A 27 -3.07 10.04 -6.83
CA HIS A 27 -2.81 11.12 -7.78
C HIS A 27 -1.74 10.77 -8.81
N TYR A 28 -0.63 10.17 -8.36
CA TYR A 28 0.49 9.79 -9.25
C TYR A 28 0.06 8.79 -10.34
N LEU A 29 -0.86 7.88 -10.02
CA LEU A 29 -1.41 6.91 -10.97
C LEU A 29 -2.46 7.55 -11.88
N ALA A 30 -3.32 8.41 -11.34
CA ALA A 30 -4.31 9.14 -12.11
C ALA A 30 -3.66 10.06 -13.17
N GLU A 31 -2.56 10.75 -12.85
CA GLU A 31 -1.73 11.49 -13.81
C GLU A 31 -1.24 10.63 -15.00
N ARG A 32 -1.25 9.30 -14.86
CA ARG A 32 -0.82 8.31 -15.85
C ARG A 32 -1.96 7.53 -16.47
N GLY A 33 -3.18 8.06 -16.34
CA GLY A 33 -4.39 7.52 -16.99
C GLY A 33 -4.98 6.27 -16.31
N TRP A 34 -4.60 5.97 -15.05
CA TRP A 34 -5.27 4.93 -14.29
C TRP A 34 -6.61 5.44 -13.74
N SER A 35 -7.65 4.64 -13.85
CA SER A 35 -8.85 4.81 -13.04
C SER A 35 -8.55 4.36 -11.60
N ILE A 36 -9.15 5.05 -10.60
CA ILE A 36 -8.76 4.91 -9.20
C ILE A 36 -9.95 4.46 -8.35
N GLY A 37 -9.78 3.33 -7.65
CA GLY A 37 -10.64 2.91 -6.55
C GLY A 37 -9.96 3.22 -5.20
N ILE A 38 -10.66 3.85 -4.28
CA ILE A 38 -10.17 4.14 -2.93
C ILE A 38 -10.99 3.38 -1.90
N ILE A 39 -10.30 2.62 -1.04
CA ILE A 39 -10.90 2.00 0.14
C ILE A 39 -10.23 2.59 1.37
N ASP A 40 -11.00 3.20 2.26
CA ASP A 40 -10.50 3.75 3.52
C ASP A 40 -11.51 3.48 4.65
N LEU A 41 -11.07 3.59 5.90
CA LEU A 41 -11.95 3.46 7.06
C LEU A 41 -13.03 4.56 7.07
N ASP A 42 -12.65 5.77 6.65
CA ASP A 42 -13.56 6.90 6.47
C ASP A 42 -14.12 6.91 5.04
N ALA A 43 -15.36 6.44 4.90
CA ALA A 43 -16.06 6.35 3.63
C ALA A 43 -16.23 7.72 2.95
N GLU A 44 -16.54 8.77 3.70
CA GLU A 44 -16.77 10.10 3.15
C GLU A 44 -15.45 10.73 2.68
N ALA A 45 -14.38 10.53 3.42
CA ALA A 45 -13.05 10.97 2.98
C ALA A 45 -12.59 10.19 1.73
N ALA A 46 -12.86 8.88 1.64
CA ALA A 46 -12.56 8.08 0.45
C ALA A 46 -13.29 8.60 -0.79
N LYS A 47 -14.59 8.88 -0.68
CA LYS A 47 -15.41 9.45 -1.76
C LYS A 47 -14.95 10.85 -2.16
N ALA A 48 -14.64 11.69 -1.19
CA ALA A 48 -14.16 13.05 -1.44
C ALA A 48 -12.84 13.05 -2.22
N VAL A 49 -11.88 12.19 -1.84
CA VAL A 49 -10.60 12.06 -2.56
C VAL A 49 -10.81 11.48 -3.96
N ALA A 50 -11.71 10.53 -4.13
CA ALA A 50 -12.03 9.98 -5.46
C ALA A 50 -12.63 11.07 -6.37
N ALA A 51 -13.55 11.88 -5.86
CA ALA A 51 -14.14 13.00 -6.61
C ALA A 51 -13.08 14.04 -7.02
N GLU A 52 -12.18 14.41 -6.09
CA GLU A 52 -11.06 15.30 -6.35
C GLU A 52 -10.15 14.76 -7.48
N ILE A 53 -9.81 13.48 -7.43
CA ILE A 53 -8.98 12.83 -8.46
C ILE A 53 -9.67 12.83 -9.82
N ALA A 54 -10.95 12.50 -9.86
CA ALA A 54 -11.73 12.52 -11.09
C ALA A 54 -11.77 13.92 -11.73
N GLU A 55 -11.99 14.95 -10.92
CA GLU A 55 -12.01 16.34 -11.36
C GLU A 55 -10.63 16.82 -11.86
N GLN A 56 -9.57 16.54 -11.10
CA GLN A 56 -8.23 17.05 -11.42
C GLN A 56 -7.56 16.35 -12.59
N HIS A 57 -7.82 15.05 -12.78
CA HIS A 57 -7.08 14.22 -13.76
C HIS A 57 -7.95 13.71 -14.92
N GLY A 58 -9.27 13.91 -14.87
CA GLY A 58 -10.18 13.46 -15.94
C GLY A 58 -10.29 11.94 -16.06
N VAL A 59 -9.99 11.19 -15.01
CA VAL A 59 -10.12 9.73 -14.95
C VAL A 59 -11.36 9.31 -14.16
N GLN A 60 -11.82 8.07 -14.35
CA GLN A 60 -12.84 7.51 -13.47
C GLN A 60 -12.26 7.24 -12.09
N ALA A 61 -12.95 7.67 -11.05
CA ALA A 61 -12.56 7.35 -9.68
C ALA A 61 -13.79 7.14 -8.80
N ALA A 62 -13.69 6.21 -7.85
CA ALA A 62 -14.74 5.90 -6.89
C ALA A 62 -14.13 5.59 -5.51
N GLY A 63 -14.87 5.89 -4.43
CA GLY A 63 -14.45 5.65 -3.06
C GLY A 63 -15.47 4.83 -2.28
N ALA A 64 -15.00 3.91 -1.45
CA ALA A 64 -15.81 3.08 -0.56
C ALA A 64 -15.21 3.02 0.85
N GLY A 65 -16.07 2.80 1.85
CA GLY A 65 -15.67 2.67 3.24
C GLY A 65 -15.44 1.21 3.63
N ALA A 66 -14.29 0.90 4.27
CA ALA A 66 -14.09 -0.40 4.91
C ALA A 66 -13.00 -0.36 5.98
N ASN A 67 -13.22 -1.06 7.07
CA ASN A 67 -12.13 -1.52 7.92
C ASN A 67 -11.45 -2.70 7.23
N VAL A 68 -10.20 -2.52 6.79
CA VAL A 68 -9.46 -3.58 6.09
C VAL A 68 -9.23 -4.84 6.93
N GLY A 69 -9.29 -4.73 8.25
CA GLY A 69 -9.24 -5.87 9.18
C GLY A 69 -10.54 -6.69 9.25
N ASP A 70 -11.57 -6.34 8.48
CA ASP A 70 -12.84 -7.04 8.38
C ASP A 70 -13.05 -7.53 6.94
N GLU A 71 -13.00 -8.85 6.74
CA GLU A 71 -13.12 -9.45 5.40
C GLU A 71 -14.45 -9.10 4.71
N GLN A 72 -15.55 -9.05 5.48
CA GLN A 72 -16.86 -8.78 4.89
C GLN A 72 -16.98 -7.34 4.41
N GLN A 73 -16.44 -6.37 5.17
CA GLN A 73 -16.40 -4.97 4.75
C GLN A 73 -15.49 -4.79 3.53
N VAL A 74 -14.34 -5.46 3.49
CA VAL A 74 -13.46 -5.44 2.32
C VAL A 74 -14.18 -5.96 1.08
N ARG A 75 -14.86 -7.12 1.16
CA ARG A 75 -15.64 -7.66 0.05
C ARG A 75 -16.71 -6.68 -0.42
N ALA A 76 -17.50 -6.13 0.48
CA ALA A 76 -18.54 -5.16 0.16
C ALA A 76 -17.99 -3.91 -0.53
N ALA A 77 -16.84 -3.40 -0.08
CA ALA A 77 -16.19 -2.25 -0.71
C ALA A 77 -15.74 -2.53 -2.15
N PHE A 78 -15.17 -3.71 -2.44
CA PHE A 78 -14.84 -4.09 -3.81
C PHE A 78 -16.10 -4.28 -4.67
N ASP A 79 -17.16 -4.89 -4.13
CA ASP A 79 -18.44 -5.09 -4.84
C ASP A 79 -19.13 -3.76 -5.14
N GLU A 80 -18.92 -2.71 -4.32
CA GLU A 80 -19.37 -1.34 -4.57
C GLU A 80 -18.54 -0.66 -5.67
N LEU A 81 -17.21 -0.86 -5.69
CA LEU A 81 -16.29 -0.16 -6.60
C LEU A 81 -16.23 -0.77 -8.01
N GLU A 82 -16.19 -2.11 -8.13
CA GLU A 82 -15.96 -2.77 -9.42
C GLU A 82 -16.99 -2.40 -10.52
N PRO A 83 -18.30 -2.25 -10.24
CA PRO A 83 -19.26 -1.85 -11.26
C PRO A 83 -19.10 -0.40 -11.74
N GLN A 84 -18.41 0.46 -10.98
CA GLN A 84 -18.24 1.88 -11.28
C GLN A 84 -16.95 2.18 -12.04
N LEU A 85 -16.06 1.20 -12.17
CA LEU A 85 -14.70 1.39 -12.66
C LEU A 85 -14.36 0.39 -13.77
N PRO A 86 -13.40 0.71 -14.65
CA PRO A 86 -12.87 -0.25 -15.62
C PRO A 86 -12.27 -1.50 -14.95
N GLN A 87 -11.78 -2.43 -15.77
CA GLN A 87 -11.18 -3.66 -15.30
C GLN A 87 -10.13 -3.42 -14.18
N LEU A 88 -10.30 -4.12 -13.06
CA LEU A 88 -9.32 -4.15 -11.99
C LEU A 88 -8.03 -4.84 -12.46
N VAL A 89 -6.94 -4.10 -12.51
CA VAL A 89 -5.61 -4.60 -12.89
C VAL A 89 -4.63 -4.50 -11.74
N ALA A 90 -4.74 -3.49 -10.87
CA ALA A 90 -3.81 -3.30 -9.78
C ALA A 90 -4.49 -3.17 -8.41
N LEU A 91 -3.88 -3.78 -7.38
CA LEU A 91 -4.18 -3.54 -5.98
C LEU A 91 -2.94 -2.99 -5.29
N VAL A 92 -3.10 -1.90 -4.54
CA VAL A 92 -2.05 -1.32 -3.71
C VAL A 92 -2.49 -1.30 -2.25
N ASN A 93 -1.92 -2.17 -1.43
CA ASN A 93 -2.21 -2.28 -0.01
C ASN A 93 -1.38 -1.26 0.78
N LEU A 94 -1.98 -0.13 1.17
CA LEU A 94 -1.33 0.97 1.87
C LEU A 94 -1.93 1.23 3.26
N ALA A 95 -3.13 0.70 3.55
CA ALA A 95 -3.73 0.81 4.87
C ALA A 95 -2.81 0.21 5.95
N GLY A 96 -2.64 0.93 7.04
CA GLY A 96 -1.81 0.46 8.13
C GLY A 96 -1.77 1.44 9.30
N VAL A 97 -1.37 0.91 10.45
CA VAL A 97 -1.20 1.66 11.69
C VAL A 97 0.17 1.37 12.28
N SER A 98 0.82 2.39 12.86
CA SER A 98 2.06 2.20 13.61
C SER A 98 1.78 1.69 15.03
N SER A 99 2.83 1.18 15.69
CA SER A 99 2.81 0.83 17.12
C SER A 99 4.16 1.16 17.75
N PRO A 100 4.24 2.22 18.58
CA PRO A 100 5.44 2.58 19.32
C PRO A 100 5.54 1.90 20.69
N VAL A 101 4.63 0.96 21.01
CA VAL A 101 4.55 0.29 22.31
C VAL A 101 5.78 -0.58 22.53
N PRO A 102 6.53 -0.44 23.66
CA PRO A 102 7.64 -1.30 24.00
C PRO A 102 7.19 -2.77 24.16
N TYR A 103 8.06 -3.72 23.84
CA TYR A 103 7.69 -5.14 23.79
C TYR A 103 7.05 -5.66 25.08
N LEU A 104 7.58 -5.31 26.23
CA LEU A 104 7.07 -5.77 27.53
C LEU A 104 5.73 -5.11 27.94
N GLU A 105 5.31 -4.07 27.22
CA GLU A 105 4.05 -3.34 27.44
C GLU A 105 2.99 -3.70 26.40
N VAL A 106 3.31 -4.54 25.41
CA VAL A 106 2.37 -4.96 24.37
C VAL A 106 1.28 -5.82 24.98
N THR A 107 0.05 -5.33 24.93
CA THR A 107 -1.12 -6.12 25.32
C THR A 107 -1.60 -7.01 24.17
N PRO A 108 -2.39 -8.07 24.45
CA PRO A 108 -3.03 -8.87 23.41
C PRO A 108 -3.90 -8.05 22.46
N GLU A 109 -4.58 -7.01 22.96
CA GLU A 109 -5.43 -6.13 22.18
C GLU A 109 -4.61 -5.30 21.19
N GLU A 110 -3.49 -4.72 21.64
CA GLU A 110 -2.58 -3.95 20.77
C GLU A 110 -1.95 -4.86 19.72
N TRP A 111 -1.51 -6.05 20.12
CA TRP A 111 -1.00 -7.06 19.19
C TRP A 111 -2.03 -7.37 18.10
N ASN A 112 -3.23 -7.76 18.50
CA ASN A 112 -4.30 -8.15 17.59
C ASN A 112 -4.71 -6.98 16.68
N ARG A 113 -4.82 -5.76 17.22
CA ARG A 113 -5.14 -4.56 16.44
C ARG A 113 -4.13 -4.33 15.30
N VAL A 114 -2.84 -4.38 15.62
CA VAL A 114 -1.79 -4.09 14.65
C VAL A 114 -1.65 -5.20 13.62
N ILE A 115 -1.69 -6.47 14.04
CA ILE A 115 -1.65 -7.62 13.11
C ILE A 115 -2.90 -7.61 12.22
N ASN A 116 -4.07 -7.35 12.78
CA ASN A 116 -5.31 -7.37 12.02
C ASN A 116 -5.33 -6.32 10.91
N ILE A 117 -4.90 -5.10 11.18
CA ILE A 117 -4.90 -4.04 10.17
C ILE A 117 -3.74 -4.22 9.18
N ASN A 118 -2.50 -4.45 9.67
CA ASN A 118 -1.31 -4.41 8.81
C ASN A 118 -1.04 -5.72 8.04
N LEU A 119 -1.55 -6.86 8.51
CA LEU A 119 -1.31 -8.16 7.88
C LEU A 119 -2.61 -8.82 7.39
N ASN A 120 -3.61 -9.00 8.25
CA ASN A 120 -4.88 -9.58 7.81
C ASN A 120 -5.57 -8.69 6.77
N GLY A 121 -5.52 -7.35 6.93
CA GLY A 121 -6.05 -6.41 5.95
C GLY A 121 -5.40 -6.54 4.57
N VAL A 122 -4.08 -6.78 4.53
CA VAL A 122 -3.38 -7.09 3.27
C VAL A 122 -3.87 -8.41 2.69
N HIS A 123 -4.06 -9.44 3.52
CA HIS A 123 -4.58 -10.73 3.08
C HIS A 123 -6.00 -10.60 2.51
N PHE A 124 -6.93 -9.98 3.23
CA PHE A 124 -8.34 -9.87 2.82
C PHE A 124 -8.49 -9.09 1.51
N SER A 125 -7.81 -7.93 1.41
CA SER A 125 -7.83 -7.11 0.21
C SER A 125 -7.19 -7.83 -0.98
N THR A 126 -6.05 -8.49 -0.77
CA THR A 126 -5.38 -9.27 -1.83
C THR A 126 -6.26 -10.42 -2.29
N ARG A 127 -6.83 -11.21 -1.36
CA ARG A 127 -7.70 -12.33 -1.69
C ARG A 127 -8.88 -11.90 -2.57
N ARG A 128 -9.58 -10.81 -2.20
CA ARG A 128 -10.72 -10.33 -2.99
C ARG A 128 -10.31 -9.80 -4.36
N ALA A 129 -9.23 -9.04 -4.44
CA ALA A 129 -8.75 -8.48 -5.71
C ALA A 129 -8.27 -9.56 -6.70
N VAL A 130 -7.54 -10.57 -6.23
CA VAL A 130 -7.00 -11.61 -7.11
C VAL A 130 -8.07 -12.51 -7.70
N GLU A 131 -9.26 -12.61 -7.10
CA GLU A 131 -10.41 -13.34 -7.70
C GLU A 131 -10.77 -12.77 -9.08
N SER A 132 -10.77 -11.43 -9.24
CA SER A 132 -10.99 -10.76 -10.52
C SER A 132 -9.76 -10.82 -11.42
N MET A 133 -8.56 -10.65 -10.87
CA MET A 133 -7.30 -10.65 -11.62
C MET A 133 -6.99 -12.00 -12.26
N VAL A 134 -7.14 -13.11 -11.52
CA VAL A 134 -6.95 -14.47 -12.04
C VAL A 134 -7.94 -14.78 -13.15
N LYS A 135 -9.21 -14.41 -12.98
CA LYS A 135 -10.24 -14.57 -14.02
C LYS A 135 -9.88 -13.85 -15.32
N ASN A 136 -9.21 -12.71 -15.21
CA ASN A 136 -8.80 -11.91 -16.38
C ASN A 136 -7.40 -12.28 -16.90
N GLY A 137 -6.66 -13.16 -16.21
CA GLY A 137 -5.29 -13.54 -16.57
C GLY A 137 -4.28 -12.39 -16.46
N LEU A 138 -4.58 -11.37 -15.66
CA LEU A 138 -3.75 -10.17 -15.49
C LEU A 138 -3.97 -9.54 -14.12
N GLY A 139 -2.90 -9.39 -13.35
CA GLY A 139 -2.95 -8.70 -12.06
C GLY A 139 -1.59 -8.17 -11.61
N ARG A 140 -1.65 -7.10 -10.83
CA ARG A 140 -0.51 -6.44 -10.18
C ARG A 140 -0.86 -6.14 -8.73
N VAL A 141 -0.20 -6.79 -7.80
CA VAL A 141 -0.38 -6.51 -6.36
C VAL A 141 0.89 -5.91 -5.80
N VAL A 142 0.78 -4.76 -5.17
CA VAL A 142 1.87 -4.13 -4.42
C VAL A 142 1.41 -3.88 -2.99
N SER A 143 2.15 -4.40 -2.02
CA SER A 143 1.87 -4.20 -0.61
C SER A 143 2.96 -3.38 0.07
N LEU A 144 2.57 -2.51 1.00
CA LEU A 144 3.53 -1.68 1.73
C LEU A 144 4.03 -2.43 2.97
N ALA A 145 5.32 -2.79 2.98
CA ALA A 145 6.03 -3.21 4.18
C ALA A 145 6.65 -1.98 4.89
N SER A 146 7.83 -2.11 5.40
CA SER A 146 8.65 -1.07 6.02
C SER A 146 10.07 -1.60 6.24
N VAL A 147 11.06 -0.73 6.19
CA VAL A 147 12.43 -1.09 6.64
C VAL A 147 12.45 -1.59 8.10
N SER A 148 11.43 -1.28 8.90
CA SER A 148 11.26 -1.83 10.24
C SER A 148 11.17 -3.36 10.26
N ALA A 149 10.62 -3.96 9.20
CA ALA A 149 10.58 -5.41 9.02
C ALA A 149 11.99 -6.03 8.87
N GLN A 150 12.92 -5.27 8.32
CA GLN A 150 14.28 -5.72 7.99
C GLN A 150 15.29 -5.33 9.09
N ARG A 151 15.14 -4.14 9.69
CA ARG A 151 16.04 -3.61 10.73
C ARG A 151 15.64 -3.94 12.16
N GLY A 152 14.41 -4.42 12.38
CA GLY A 152 13.90 -4.69 13.74
C GLY A 152 13.22 -3.50 14.40
N GLY A 153 12.77 -2.52 13.63
CA GLY A 153 11.96 -1.40 14.14
C GLY A 153 12.72 -0.08 14.28
N GLY A 154 12.17 0.82 15.07
CA GLY A 154 12.66 2.17 15.32
C GLY A 154 11.81 2.88 16.37
N THR A 155 11.90 4.20 16.48
CA THR A 155 11.21 4.98 17.51
C THR A 155 9.67 4.86 17.45
N PHE A 156 9.10 4.89 16.24
CA PHE A 156 7.65 4.92 16.01
C PHE A 156 7.06 3.58 15.58
N SER A 157 7.91 2.59 15.33
CA SER A 157 7.53 1.26 14.88
C SER A 157 8.38 0.23 15.60
N LYS A 158 7.77 -0.46 16.55
CA LYS A 158 8.46 -1.46 17.38
C LYS A 158 8.02 -2.88 17.00
N THR A 159 8.15 -3.82 17.92
CA THR A 159 8.07 -5.26 17.69
C THR A 159 6.83 -5.70 16.91
N VAL A 160 5.63 -5.28 17.33
CA VAL A 160 4.38 -5.75 16.72
C VAL A 160 4.26 -5.28 15.28
N TYR A 161 4.55 -3.99 15.04
CA TYR A 161 4.55 -3.42 13.70
C TYR A 161 5.59 -4.10 12.78
N SER A 162 6.81 -4.29 13.29
CA SER A 162 7.87 -4.97 12.54
C SER A 162 7.50 -6.41 12.19
N ALA A 163 6.89 -7.14 13.12
CA ALA A 163 6.39 -8.50 12.89
C ALA A 163 5.30 -8.53 11.81
N ALA A 164 4.33 -7.62 11.88
CA ALA A 164 3.27 -7.52 10.88
C ALA A 164 3.85 -7.22 9.47
N LYS A 165 4.77 -6.26 9.38
CA LYS A 165 5.40 -5.86 8.10
C LYS A 165 6.36 -6.92 7.55
N ALA A 166 7.03 -7.69 8.40
CA ALA A 166 7.78 -8.88 8.01
C ALA A 166 6.85 -9.98 7.47
N GLY A 167 5.69 -10.17 8.11
CA GLY A 167 4.63 -11.06 7.64
C GLY A 167 4.14 -10.70 6.24
N VAL A 168 3.98 -9.40 5.91
CA VAL A 168 3.62 -8.93 4.57
C VAL A 168 4.63 -9.38 3.51
N ILE A 169 5.94 -9.34 3.82
CA ILE A 169 6.99 -9.78 2.89
C ILE A 169 6.87 -11.29 2.61
N GLY A 170 6.74 -12.09 3.67
CA GLY A 170 6.57 -13.55 3.54
C GLY A 170 5.30 -13.94 2.81
N PHE A 171 4.17 -13.32 3.17
CA PHE A 171 2.88 -13.47 2.53
C PHE A 171 2.95 -13.17 1.02
N SER A 172 3.51 -12.03 0.66
CA SER A 172 3.59 -11.60 -0.75
C SER A 172 4.44 -12.55 -1.60
N ARG A 173 5.54 -13.07 -1.07
CA ARG A 173 6.38 -14.07 -1.75
C ARG A 173 5.62 -15.38 -2.01
N SER A 174 4.83 -15.84 -1.04
CA SER A 174 4.01 -17.06 -1.21
C SER A 174 2.94 -16.86 -2.27
N VAL A 175 2.16 -15.77 -2.19
CA VAL A 175 1.11 -15.45 -3.17
C VAL A 175 1.69 -15.26 -4.58
N ALA A 176 2.87 -14.62 -4.70
CA ALA A 176 3.57 -14.49 -5.98
C ALA A 176 3.90 -15.86 -6.62
N ARG A 177 4.33 -16.82 -5.80
CA ARG A 177 4.63 -18.19 -6.27
C ARG A 177 3.38 -18.94 -6.68
N GLU A 178 2.29 -18.76 -5.94
CA GLU A 178 1.03 -19.48 -6.20
C GLU A 178 0.31 -18.94 -7.45
N LEU A 179 0.27 -17.61 -7.64
CA LEU A 179 -0.54 -16.96 -8.68
C LEU A 179 0.24 -16.48 -9.91
N GLY A 180 1.55 -16.72 -9.97
CA GLY A 180 2.37 -16.29 -11.10
C GLY A 180 1.93 -16.90 -12.43
N HIS A 181 1.51 -18.16 -12.44
CA HIS A 181 1.01 -18.84 -13.64
C HIS A 181 -0.35 -18.31 -14.11
N ASP A 182 -1.10 -17.63 -13.23
CA ASP A 182 -2.37 -17.00 -13.54
C ASP A 182 -2.21 -15.55 -14.03
N GLY A 183 -0.97 -15.11 -14.29
CA GLY A 183 -0.66 -13.78 -14.81
C GLY A 183 -0.62 -12.66 -13.75
N VAL A 184 -0.59 -13.02 -12.46
CA VAL A 184 -0.55 -12.07 -11.34
C VAL A 184 0.86 -11.92 -10.80
N THR A 185 1.40 -10.69 -10.79
CA THR A 185 2.63 -10.38 -10.06
C THR A 185 2.31 -9.81 -8.70
N VAL A 186 3.10 -10.17 -7.68
CA VAL A 186 2.93 -9.70 -6.30
C VAL A 186 4.27 -9.23 -5.76
N ASN A 187 4.36 -7.95 -5.42
CA ASN A 187 5.59 -7.33 -4.94
C ASN A 187 5.34 -6.52 -3.66
N VAL A 188 6.41 -6.12 -3.03
CA VAL A 188 6.41 -5.33 -1.81
C VAL A 188 7.27 -4.08 -2.02
N VAL A 189 6.78 -2.93 -1.57
CA VAL A 189 7.61 -1.74 -1.36
C VAL A 189 7.88 -1.60 0.13
N SER A 190 9.13 -1.36 0.50
CA SER A 190 9.59 -1.22 1.88
C SER A 190 10.16 0.19 2.10
N PRO A 191 9.32 1.16 2.52
CA PRO A 191 9.79 2.51 2.73
C PRO A 191 10.68 2.63 3.97
N GLY A 192 11.63 3.58 3.91
CA GLY A 192 12.32 4.15 5.05
C GLY A 192 11.50 5.27 5.71
N PRO A 193 12.18 6.25 6.32
CA PRO A 193 11.53 7.45 6.82
C PRO A 193 10.91 8.28 5.68
N ILE A 194 9.59 8.44 5.71
CA ILE A 194 8.83 9.23 4.72
C ILE A 194 8.09 10.34 5.45
N ASP A 195 8.07 11.56 4.88
CA ASP A 195 7.38 12.72 5.44
C ASP A 195 5.85 12.56 5.34
N THR A 196 5.27 11.90 6.33
CA THR A 196 3.84 11.63 6.47
C THR A 196 3.38 11.83 7.91
N ASP A 197 2.07 11.80 8.13
CA ASP A 197 1.48 11.96 9.47
C ASP A 197 1.38 10.65 10.27
N ILE A 198 1.81 9.50 9.73
CA ILE A 198 1.72 8.18 10.40
C ILE A 198 2.46 8.13 11.75
N MET A 199 3.42 9.02 11.95
CA MET A 199 4.22 9.11 13.16
C MET A 199 3.66 10.14 14.19
N GLY A 200 2.38 10.47 14.10
CA GLY A 200 1.70 11.35 15.05
C GLY A 200 1.70 12.83 14.68
N GLY A 201 1.69 13.13 13.40
CA GLY A 201 1.58 14.48 12.84
C GLY A 201 2.82 14.90 12.03
N THR A 202 2.83 16.19 11.63
CA THR A 202 3.89 16.76 10.78
C THR A 202 5.25 16.70 11.46
N LEU A 203 6.25 16.19 10.75
CA LEU A 203 7.62 16.12 11.23
C LEU A 203 8.25 17.52 11.25
N THR A 204 8.92 17.87 12.36
CA THR A 204 9.75 19.08 12.43
C THR A 204 11.02 18.90 11.59
N ASP A 205 11.62 20.01 11.16
CA ASP A 205 12.85 19.96 10.35
C ASP A 205 13.99 19.28 11.11
N GLU A 206 14.13 19.53 12.41
CA GLU A 206 15.11 18.87 13.28
C GLU A 206 14.92 17.33 13.28
N ARG A 207 13.66 16.86 13.34
CA ARG A 207 13.36 15.43 13.27
C ARG A 207 13.69 14.85 11.90
N LYS A 208 13.41 15.60 10.82
CA LYS A 208 13.75 15.18 9.45
C LYS A 208 15.26 15.04 9.27
N GLU A 209 16.03 16.02 9.73
CA GLU A 209 17.48 15.99 9.69
C GLU A 209 18.06 14.79 10.45
N LYS A 210 17.58 14.57 11.68
CA LYS A 210 18.00 13.43 12.50
C LYS A 210 17.68 12.09 11.83
N MET A 211 16.52 11.95 11.20
CA MET A 211 16.13 10.74 10.49
C MET A 211 16.92 10.55 9.18
N ALA A 212 17.29 11.63 8.51
CA ALA A 212 18.11 11.60 7.30
C ALA A 212 19.56 11.18 7.60
N ALA A 213 20.07 11.52 8.78
CA ALA A 213 21.45 11.21 9.18
C ALA A 213 21.74 9.69 9.27
N ASP A 214 20.71 8.86 9.44
CA ASP A 214 20.83 7.40 9.45
C ASP A 214 20.91 6.79 8.03
N GLY A 215 20.53 7.54 6.99
CA GLY A 215 20.51 7.10 5.59
C GLY A 215 21.78 7.50 4.84
N VAL A 216 21.90 7.02 3.59
CA VAL A 216 22.98 7.42 2.66
C VAL A 216 22.60 8.71 1.91
N LEU A 217 21.32 8.87 1.55
CA LEU A 217 20.83 10.10 0.94
C LEU A 217 20.59 11.18 2.01
N PRO A 218 20.94 12.47 1.74
CA PRO A 218 20.90 13.54 2.73
C PRO A 218 19.48 14.10 2.98
N ARG A 219 18.45 13.28 2.83
CA ARG A 219 17.06 13.64 3.08
C ARG A 219 16.23 12.43 3.48
N ILE A 220 15.10 12.66 4.12
CA ILE A 220 14.05 11.65 4.22
C ILE A 220 13.27 11.56 2.88
N GLY A 221 12.57 10.47 2.68
CA GLY A 221 11.72 10.29 1.51
C GLY A 221 10.45 11.13 1.57
N THR A 222 9.83 11.31 0.41
CA THR A 222 8.50 11.91 0.26
C THR A 222 7.49 10.83 -0.14
N PRO A 223 6.19 11.04 0.05
CA PRO A 223 5.16 10.16 -0.47
C PRO A 223 5.30 9.88 -1.98
N ARG A 224 5.78 10.87 -2.77
CA ARG A 224 6.00 10.75 -4.21
C ARG A 224 7.14 9.77 -4.54
N ASP A 225 8.19 9.68 -3.73
CA ASP A 225 9.27 8.70 -3.94
C ASP A 225 8.72 7.27 -3.88
N VAL A 226 7.82 7.01 -2.93
CA VAL A 226 7.17 5.70 -2.77
C VAL A 226 6.16 5.44 -3.88
N ALA A 227 5.37 6.46 -4.25
CA ALA A 227 4.38 6.36 -5.34
C ALA A 227 5.02 6.00 -6.67
N ALA A 228 6.20 6.56 -6.99
CA ALA A 228 6.95 6.24 -8.21
C ALA A 228 7.38 4.77 -8.27
N ALA A 229 7.86 4.21 -7.15
CA ALA A 229 8.24 2.81 -7.05
C ALA A 229 7.02 1.88 -7.21
N ILE A 230 5.89 2.22 -6.58
CA ILE A 230 4.63 1.50 -6.73
C ILE A 230 4.16 1.54 -8.20
N ALA A 231 4.16 2.71 -8.83
CA ALA A 231 3.76 2.87 -10.22
C ALA A 231 4.60 2.02 -11.18
N TYR A 232 5.90 1.91 -10.95
CA TYR A 232 6.77 0.99 -11.70
C TYR A 232 6.31 -0.46 -11.51
N LEU A 233 6.14 -0.92 -10.27
CA LEU A 233 5.81 -2.32 -9.98
C LEU A 233 4.43 -2.75 -10.49
N ILE A 234 3.49 -1.83 -10.70
CA ILE A 234 2.18 -2.14 -11.29
C ILE A 234 2.13 -1.89 -12.80
N SER A 235 3.20 -1.38 -13.42
CA SER A 235 3.26 -1.11 -14.86
C SER A 235 3.45 -2.38 -15.70
N GLU A 236 3.35 -2.25 -17.01
CA GLU A 236 3.69 -3.30 -17.97
C GLU A 236 5.18 -3.65 -17.91
N ASP A 237 6.05 -2.64 -17.72
CA ASP A 237 7.50 -2.80 -17.69
C ASP A 237 7.98 -3.70 -16.53
N ALA A 238 7.19 -3.83 -15.46
CA ALA A 238 7.46 -4.72 -14.34
C ALA A 238 6.87 -6.14 -14.53
N GLY A 239 6.45 -6.51 -15.73
CA GLY A 239 5.78 -7.80 -16.00
C GLY A 239 6.59 -9.05 -15.66
N PHE A 240 7.92 -8.94 -15.51
CA PHE A 240 8.80 -10.03 -15.09
C PHE A 240 9.37 -9.85 -13.67
N VAL A 241 8.82 -8.90 -12.90
CA VAL A 241 9.19 -8.63 -11.50
C VAL A 241 8.08 -9.14 -10.58
N THR A 242 8.36 -10.21 -9.82
CA THR A 242 7.41 -10.76 -8.86
C THR A 242 8.14 -11.34 -7.65
N GLY A 243 7.49 -11.35 -6.48
CA GLY A 243 8.05 -11.83 -5.21
C GLY A 243 9.15 -10.93 -4.63
N GLN A 244 9.35 -9.72 -5.17
CA GLN A 244 10.44 -8.83 -4.77
C GLN A 244 10.01 -7.89 -3.65
N THR A 245 11.00 -7.47 -2.86
CA THR A 245 10.86 -6.38 -1.89
C THR A 245 11.77 -5.25 -2.35
N LEU A 246 11.17 -4.15 -2.81
CA LEU A 246 11.89 -2.97 -3.27
C LEU A 246 11.97 -1.95 -2.13
N ASN A 247 13.18 -1.69 -1.64
CA ASN A 247 13.41 -0.66 -0.63
C ASN A 247 13.37 0.74 -1.26
N VAL A 248 12.63 1.64 -0.62
CA VAL A 248 12.56 3.07 -0.95
C VAL A 248 12.91 3.83 0.34
N ASP A 249 14.17 3.81 0.71
CA ASP A 249 14.63 4.13 2.06
C ASP A 249 15.89 5.03 2.11
N GLY A 250 16.36 5.52 0.97
CA GLY A 250 17.55 6.37 0.92
C GLY A 250 18.85 5.64 1.29
N GLY A 251 18.89 4.31 1.14
CA GLY A 251 20.05 3.49 1.49
C GLY A 251 20.16 3.18 2.99
N LEU A 252 19.06 3.33 3.72
CA LEU A 252 19.02 3.05 5.16
C LEU A 252 19.22 1.55 5.47
N TYR A 253 18.77 0.68 4.56
CA TYR A 253 18.98 -0.76 4.62
C TYR A 253 19.35 -1.30 3.25
N MET A 254 20.56 -1.84 3.13
CA MET A 254 21.09 -2.49 1.92
C MET A 254 21.30 -3.98 2.21
N HIS A 255 20.87 -4.87 1.29
CA HIS A 255 20.98 -6.33 1.39
C HIS A 255 21.41 -6.94 0.06
#